data_36e3f6fc733b5051105310e5c3b68f5a
#
_entry.id   36e3f6fc733b5051105310e5c3b68f5a
#
_cell.length_a   1.000
_cell.length_b   1.000
_cell.length_c   1.000
_cell.angle_alpha   90.00
_cell.angle_beta   90.00
_cell.angle_gamma   90.00
#
_symmetry.space_group_name_H-M   'P 1'
#
loop_
_entity.id
_entity.type
_entity.pdbx_description
1 polymer ?
#
loop_
_entity_poly.entity_id
_entity_poly.type
_entity_poly.pdbx_seq_one_letter_code
_entity_poly.pdbx_strand_id
1 'polypeptide(L)'
;MKRLHTLLAALAVTAAANAQIGAPYIHDPSTLAECDGKYYTFGTGGGGLISDDGWSWHSGADRPGGGAAPDVLKIGDRYLCIYGATGGGLGGGHAGRILTMWNKTLDPKSPDFKWSEAVEVCASDGMEDQDAIDPGLLLDPTTGRLWVSYGTYFGTIRLIELDPKTGFRKKGNKEKDIAIDCEASDLMYRDGWYYLLGTHGTCCDGVNSTYNIVVGRSRSVEGPYLDNVGRDMYHGGGKMVIAAEDRACGAGHFGRYIIDEGVEVMSFHWEADFELSGRSVLAVRPIVWKNGWPIAGDNFKGGNFWIESERRGYALELTVDFVRMQQERQGWFNRNQMEQPVKPIANQTLAEVIDTWPKGDIPARISDYMNRPHQRWTITPVNEAGGYLSNPYFKITIQGTDRALAATGNKEVTTVAAYTGADEQLWRIEQLTDGTYRIMPKAIPGMEGVNKEYCLYSAGDSTPTLAKYDFNTDNCKWNFKKR
;
A
#
# COMPACT_ATOMS: atom_id res chain seq x y z
N MET A 1 48.25 4.83 -36.43
CA MET A 1 46.98 4.11 -36.19
C MET A 1 46.64 4.26 -34.72
N LYS A 2 45.74 5.21 -34.41
CA LYS A 2 45.24 5.47 -33.04
C LYS A 2 44.02 4.57 -32.83
N ARG A 3 44.06 3.66 -31.88
CA ARG A 3 42.90 2.88 -31.46
C ARG A 3 42.03 3.73 -30.54
N LEU A 4 40.85 4.04 -31.02
CA LEU A 4 39.78 4.68 -30.30
C LEU A 4 39.09 3.61 -29.42
N HIS A 5 39.26 3.68 -28.09
CA HIS A 5 38.51 2.87 -27.15
C HIS A 5 37.21 3.58 -26.86
N THR A 6 36.13 3.06 -27.43
CA THR A 6 34.79 3.50 -27.09
C THR A 6 34.39 2.87 -25.77
N LEU A 7 34.38 3.68 -24.70
CA LEU A 7 33.78 3.30 -23.44
C LEU A 7 32.25 3.35 -23.60
N LEU A 8 31.59 2.20 -23.70
CA LEU A 8 30.16 2.13 -23.48
C LEU A 8 29.92 2.26 -21.97
N ALA A 9 29.51 3.42 -21.54
CA ALA A 9 28.92 3.61 -20.23
C ALA A 9 27.49 3.02 -20.30
N ALA A 10 27.31 1.85 -19.71
CA ALA A 10 25.98 1.32 -19.43
C ALA A 10 25.35 2.24 -18.38
N LEU A 11 24.47 3.15 -18.79
CA LEU A 11 23.52 3.78 -17.87
C LEU A 11 22.64 2.65 -17.33
N ALA A 12 22.89 2.24 -16.12
CA ALA A 12 21.90 1.53 -15.34
C ALA A 12 20.77 2.54 -15.04
N VAL A 13 19.74 2.54 -15.89
CA VAL A 13 18.46 3.16 -15.54
C VAL A 13 17.95 2.34 -14.38
N THR A 14 18.14 2.84 -13.16
CA THR A 14 17.39 2.36 -12.01
C THR A 14 15.93 2.74 -12.31
N ALA A 15 15.13 1.79 -12.78
CA ALA A 15 13.70 1.97 -12.86
C ALA A 15 13.24 2.28 -11.42
N ALA A 16 12.88 3.51 -11.17
CA ALA A 16 12.24 3.89 -9.93
C ALA A 16 10.93 3.08 -9.86
N ALA A 17 10.70 2.41 -8.74
CA ALA A 17 9.39 1.82 -8.48
C ALA A 17 8.45 2.99 -8.23
N ASN A 18 7.76 3.45 -9.28
CA ASN A 18 6.73 4.46 -9.14
C ASN A 18 5.60 3.87 -8.30
N ALA A 19 5.11 4.65 -7.36
CA ALA A 19 4.06 4.21 -6.44
C ALA A 19 2.79 3.82 -7.20
N GLN A 20 2.45 4.55 -8.27
CA GLN A 20 1.33 4.25 -9.18
C GLN A 20 1.75 4.59 -10.61
N ILE A 21 1.28 3.82 -11.58
CA ILE A 21 1.62 4.05 -13.00
C ILE A 21 0.39 4.25 -13.88
N GLY A 22 0.62 4.47 -15.17
CA GLY A 22 -0.42 4.78 -16.15
C GLY A 22 -0.76 6.26 -16.15
N ALA A 23 -2.01 6.60 -15.87
CA ALA A 23 -2.48 7.97 -15.76
C ALA A 23 -3.21 8.20 -14.42
N PRO A 24 -2.51 8.15 -13.28
CA PRO A 24 -3.11 8.21 -11.94
C PRO A 24 -3.55 9.64 -11.53
N TYR A 25 -3.89 10.47 -12.49
CA TYR A 25 -4.20 11.88 -12.26
C TYR A 25 -5.60 12.05 -11.65
N ILE A 26 -5.64 12.50 -10.42
CA ILE A 26 -6.86 12.72 -9.65
C ILE A 26 -6.61 13.76 -8.55
N HIS A 27 -7.67 14.48 -8.18
CA HIS A 27 -7.73 15.33 -7.01
C HIS A 27 -8.88 14.85 -6.12
N ASP A 28 -8.69 14.83 -4.81
CA ASP A 28 -9.65 14.33 -3.81
C ASP A 28 -10.16 12.91 -4.11
N PRO A 29 -9.28 11.90 -4.15
CA PRO A 29 -9.71 10.54 -4.44
C PRO A 29 -10.58 9.99 -3.30
N SER A 30 -11.70 9.37 -3.65
CA SER A 30 -12.48 8.58 -2.71
C SER A 30 -11.67 7.39 -2.16
N THR A 31 -12.14 6.81 -1.09
CA THR A 31 -11.70 5.47 -0.67
C THR A 31 -11.72 4.51 -1.86
N LEU A 32 -10.71 3.64 -1.96
CA LEU A 32 -10.65 2.61 -3.00
C LEU A 32 -11.84 1.65 -2.84
N ALA A 33 -12.54 1.38 -3.93
CA ALA A 33 -13.62 0.41 -3.96
C ALA A 33 -13.31 -0.71 -4.98
N GLU A 34 -13.45 -1.96 -4.57
CA GLU A 34 -13.35 -3.11 -5.47
C GLU A 34 -14.73 -3.47 -5.99
N CYS A 35 -14.84 -3.65 -7.31
CA CYS A 35 -16.02 -4.11 -7.99
C CYS A 35 -15.64 -5.04 -9.13
N ASP A 36 -16.12 -6.29 -9.09
CA ASP A 36 -15.90 -7.32 -10.11
C ASP A 36 -14.41 -7.53 -10.45
N GLY A 37 -13.56 -7.53 -9.43
CA GLY A 37 -12.12 -7.75 -9.54
C GLY A 37 -11.33 -6.54 -10.04
N LYS A 38 -11.95 -5.38 -10.19
CA LYS A 38 -11.33 -4.11 -10.54
C LYS A 38 -11.40 -3.12 -9.38
N TYR A 39 -10.49 -2.17 -9.38
CA TYR A 39 -10.43 -1.10 -8.40
C TYR A 39 -10.92 0.23 -9.01
N TYR A 40 -11.64 0.99 -8.22
CA TYR A 40 -12.23 2.27 -8.59
C TYR A 40 -11.92 3.30 -7.52
N THR A 41 -11.68 4.55 -7.94
CA THR A 41 -11.69 5.72 -7.08
C THR A 41 -12.26 6.90 -7.86
N PHE A 42 -13.04 7.73 -7.18
CA PHE A 42 -13.71 8.88 -7.77
C PHE A 42 -13.08 10.17 -7.23
N GLY A 43 -13.01 11.20 -8.03
CA GLY A 43 -12.41 12.46 -7.64
C GLY A 43 -13.36 13.66 -7.82
N THR A 44 -12.87 14.81 -7.43
CA THR A 44 -13.52 16.09 -7.70
C THR A 44 -13.79 16.26 -9.18
N GLY A 45 -14.99 16.73 -9.55
CA GLY A 45 -15.45 16.92 -10.93
C GLY A 45 -16.35 15.80 -11.47
N GLY A 46 -16.53 14.69 -10.73
CA GLY A 46 -17.48 13.61 -11.09
C GLY A 46 -16.87 12.44 -11.85
N GLY A 47 -15.63 12.58 -12.33
CA GLY A 47 -14.87 11.48 -12.93
C GLY A 47 -14.10 10.67 -11.90
N GLY A 48 -13.33 9.67 -12.39
CA GLY A 48 -12.47 8.88 -11.54
C GLY A 48 -11.57 7.94 -12.33
N LEU A 49 -10.88 7.09 -11.60
CA LEU A 49 -9.90 6.15 -12.11
C LEU A 49 -10.39 4.71 -11.96
N ILE A 50 -9.98 3.88 -12.90
CA ILE A 50 -10.19 2.42 -12.91
C ILE A 50 -8.84 1.73 -13.01
N SER A 51 -8.71 0.60 -12.33
CA SER A 51 -7.53 -0.25 -12.41
C SER A 51 -7.91 -1.73 -12.33
N ASP A 52 -7.25 -2.58 -13.12
CA ASP A 52 -7.40 -4.03 -13.04
C ASP A 52 -6.58 -4.65 -11.89
N ASP A 53 -5.56 -3.95 -11.41
CA ASP A 53 -4.61 -4.45 -10.40
C ASP A 53 -4.43 -3.50 -9.20
N GLY A 54 -5.05 -2.32 -9.23
CA GLY A 54 -4.91 -1.27 -8.22
C GLY A 54 -3.56 -0.54 -8.24
N TRP A 55 -2.69 -0.85 -9.22
CA TRP A 55 -1.37 -0.21 -9.38
C TRP A 55 -1.24 0.58 -10.68
N SER A 56 -1.79 0.06 -11.79
CA SER A 56 -1.85 0.75 -13.08
C SER A 56 -3.23 1.36 -13.29
N TRP A 57 -3.31 2.68 -13.36
CA TRP A 57 -4.55 3.42 -13.38
C TRP A 57 -4.83 4.14 -14.70
N HIS A 58 -6.10 4.24 -15.06
CA HIS A 58 -6.60 5.03 -16.19
C HIS A 58 -7.94 5.68 -15.85
N SER A 59 -8.27 6.75 -16.54
CA SER A 59 -9.57 7.39 -16.41
C SER A 59 -10.70 6.47 -16.90
N GLY A 60 -11.90 6.63 -16.37
CA GLY A 60 -13.06 5.90 -16.85
C GLY A 60 -14.13 5.60 -15.80
N ALA A 61 -13.84 5.74 -14.50
CA ALA A 61 -14.90 5.75 -13.51
C ALA A 61 -15.77 7.00 -13.71
N ASP A 62 -17.06 6.82 -13.61
CA ASP A 62 -18.05 7.87 -13.91
C ASP A 62 -19.10 7.98 -12.82
N ARG A 63 -19.41 9.21 -12.45
CA ARG A 63 -20.43 9.58 -11.51
C ARG A 63 -21.12 10.85 -12.00
N PRO A 64 -22.46 10.87 -12.13
CA PRO A 64 -23.18 12.07 -12.53
C PRO A 64 -23.12 13.16 -11.44
N GLY A 65 -23.41 14.39 -11.85
CA GLY A 65 -23.64 15.51 -10.94
C GLY A 65 -22.40 16.36 -10.60
N GLY A 66 -21.20 16.00 -11.09
CA GLY A 66 -20.00 16.76 -10.77
C GLY A 66 -19.71 16.82 -9.26
N GLY A 67 -19.39 18.00 -8.74
CA GLY A 67 -19.14 18.24 -7.32
C GLY A 67 -17.74 17.89 -6.84
N ALA A 68 -17.51 17.97 -5.53
CA ALA A 68 -16.20 17.88 -4.92
C ALA A 68 -16.09 16.68 -3.97
N ALA A 69 -14.88 16.21 -3.83
CA ALA A 69 -14.43 15.34 -2.75
C ALA A 69 -15.37 14.19 -2.43
N PRO A 70 -15.59 13.26 -3.36
CA PRO A 70 -16.49 12.14 -3.13
C PRO A 70 -15.87 11.11 -2.20
N ASP A 71 -16.72 10.34 -1.51
CA ASP A 71 -16.34 9.06 -0.94
C ASP A 71 -17.28 7.94 -1.38
N VAL A 72 -16.78 6.70 -1.43
CA VAL A 72 -17.53 5.54 -1.91
C VAL A 72 -17.36 4.37 -0.97
N LEU A 73 -18.48 3.79 -0.54
CA LEU A 73 -18.49 2.64 0.36
C LEU A 73 -19.40 1.53 -0.15
N LYS A 74 -18.92 0.29 -0.17
CA LYS A 74 -19.75 -0.88 -0.44
C LYS A 74 -20.58 -1.22 0.80
N ILE A 75 -21.91 -1.24 0.64
CA ILE A 75 -22.84 -1.63 1.70
C ILE A 75 -23.76 -2.74 1.17
N GLY A 76 -23.56 -3.97 1.66
CA GLY A 76 -24.24 -5.14 1.14
C GLY A 76 -23.84 -5.45 -0.31
N ASP A 77 -24.79 -5.43 -1.22
CA ASP A 77 -24.63 -5.75 -2.65
C ASP A 77 -24.52 -4.52 -3.58
N ARG A 78 -24.35 -3.32 -3.01
CA ARG A 78 -24.32 -2.06 -3.76
C ARG A 78 -23.33 -1.06 -3.16
N TYR A 79 -23.12 0.02 -3.87
CA TYR A 79 -22.19 1.08 -3.51
C TYR A 79 -22.92 2.36 -3.21
N LEU A 80 -22.66 2.95 -2.05
CA LEU A 80 -23.08 4.31 -1.69
C LEU A 80 -21.95 5.26 -2.07
N CYS A 81 -22.27 6.26 -2.89
CA CYS A 81 -21.41 7.41 -3.13
C CYS A 81 -21.96 8.61 -2.39
N ILE A 82 -21.10 9.36 -1.72
CA ILE A 82 -21.38 10.63 -1.07
C ILE A 82 -20.42 11.69 -1.63
N TYR A 83 -20.87 12.93 -1.79
CA TYR A 83 -20.04 13.99 -2.35
C TYR A 83 -20.57 15.39 -2.01
N GLY A 84 -19.68 16.37 -2.03
CA GLY A 84 -20.02 17.78 -1.95
C GLY A 84 -20.56 18.28 -3.29
N ALA A 85 -21.69 18.98 -3.26
CA ALA A 85 -22.27 19.62 -4.43
C ALA A 85 -22.56 21.09 -4.13
N THR A 86 -22.33 21.98 -5.08
CA THR A 86 -22.44 23.44 -4.89
C THR A 86 -21.80 23.86 -3.58
N GLY A 87 -20.97 24.60 -3.54
CA GLY A 87 -20.32 25.22 -2.40
C GLY A 87 -19.50 26.29 -3.01
N GLY A 88 -19.23 27.24 -2.28
CA GLY A 88 -18.53 28.33 -2.82
C GLY A 88 -17.09 28.10 -3.13
N GLY A 89 -16.54 26.95 -3.09
CA GLY A 89 -15.12 26.74 -3.22
C GLY A 89 -14.31 27.66 -2.29
N LEU A 90 -13.03 27.81 -2.55
CA LEU A 90 -12.18 28.77 -1.84
C LEU A 90 -12.74 30.19 -1.95
N GLY A 91 -13.42 30.66 -0.90
CA GLY A 91 -13.95 32.02 -0.78
C GLY A 91 -15.37 32.24 -1.23
N GLY A 92 -16.15 31.20 -1.42
CA GLY A 92 -17.47 31.38 -1.99
C GLY A 92 -18.65 30.93 -1.17
N GLY A 93 -18.84 31.32 0.01
CA GLY A 93 -20.17 31.59 0.45
C GLY A 93 -20.99 30.49 1.09
N HIS A 94 -20.39 29.48 1.71
CA HIS A 94 -21.10 28.63 2.67
C HIS A 94 -22.49 28.08 2.20
N ALA A 95 -22.58 27.74 0.92
CA ALA A 95 -23.79 27.20 0.29
C ALA A 95 -23.61 25.75 -0.14
N GLY A 96 -22.79 25.00 0.60
CA GLY A 96 -22.48 23.60 0.33
C GLY A 96 -23.65 22.68 0.57
N ARG A 97 -23.65 21.57 -0.15
CA ARG A 97 -24.60 20.47 -0.05
C ARG A 97 -23.85 19.16 -0.02
N ILE A 98 -24.21 18.25 0.84
CA ILE A 98 -23.78 16.85 0.77
C ILE A 98 -24.90 16.01 0.19
N LEU A 99 -24.58 15.30 -0.88
CA LEU A 99 -25.52 14.43 -1.58
C LEU A 99 -25.07 12.97 -1.52
N THR A 100 -26.04 12.06 -1.48
CA THR A 100 -25.80 10.61 -1.58
C THR A 100 -26.49 10.03 -2.80
N MET A 101 -25.90 9.01 -3.40
CA MET A 101 -26.49 8.21 -4.48
C MET A 101 -26.00 6.77 -4.42
N TRP A 102 -26.74 5.85 -5.03
CA TRP A 102 -26.47 4.43 -5.02
C TRP A 102 -26.23 3.89 -6.43
N ASN A 103 -25.36 2.88 -6.54
CA ASN A 103 -25.23 2.05 -7.73
C ASN A 103 -25.00 0.58 -7.33
N LYS A 104 -25.45 -0.36 -8.17
CA LYS A 104 -25.19 -1.79 -7.98
C LYS A 104 -23.78 -2.20 -8.38
N THR A 105 -23.19 -1.49 -9.33
CA THR A 105 -21.86 -1.76 -9.86
C THR A 105 -21.13 -0.45 -10.10
N LEU A 106 -19.81 -0.49 -10.08
CA LEU A 106 -18.97 0.65 -10.45
C LEU A 106 -18.42 0.54 -11.88
N ASP A 107 -18.69 -0.56 -12.60
CA ASP A 107 -18.28 -0.74 -13.99
C ASP A 107 -19.24 -0.01 -14.96
N PRO A 108 -18.79 1.09 -15.61
CA PRO A 108 -19.63 1.84 -16.55
C PRO A 108 -20.07 1.03 -17.79
N LYS A 109 -19.43 -0.11 -18.02
CA LYS A 109 -19.76 -1.01 -19.14
C LYS A 109 -20.82 -2.06 -18.76
N SER A 110 -21.13 -2.19 -17.48
CA SER A 110 -22.14 -3.12 -17.01
C SER A 110 -23.55 -2.65 -17.39
N PRO A 111 -24.46 -3.54 -17.83
CA PRO A 111 -25.86 -3.19 -18.06
C PRO A 111 -26.59 -2.74 -16.77
N ASP A 112 -26.07 -3.10 -15.61
CA ASP A 112 -26.61 -2.70 -14.31
C ASP A 112 -26.06 -1.36 -13.80
N PHE A 113 -25.15 -0.72 -14.55
CA PHE A 113 -24.59 0.57 -14.19
C PHE A 113 -25.64 1.67 -14.29
N LYS A 114 -26.15 2.03 -13.14
CA LYS A 114 -27.16 3.10 -13.03
C LYS A 114 -27.13 3.72 -11.64
N TRP A 115 -26.67 4.95 -11.57
CA TRP A 115 -26.79 5.73 -10.34
C TRP A 115 -28.24 6.11 -10.05
N SER A 116 -28.63 6.04 -8.79
CA SER A 116 -29.92 6.58 -8.32
C SER A 116 -29.95 8.10 -8.44
N GLU A 117 -31.14 8.69 -8.28
CA GLU A 117 -31.24 10.13 -8.02
C GLU A 117 -30.41 10.49 -6.77
N ALA A 118 -29.76 11.66 -6.84
CA ALA A 118 -29.00 12.20 -5.73
C ALA A 118 -29.94 12.76 -4.65
N VAL A 119 -29.64 12.49 -3.38
CA VAL A 119 -30.42 12.92 -2.23
C VAL A 119 -29.59 13.77 -1.31
N GLU A 120 -30.05 14.97 -1.00
CA GLU A 120 -29.40 15.85 -0.03
C GLU A 120 -29.55 15.28 1.40
N VAL A 121 -28.41 15.23 2.12
CA VAL A 121 -28.35 14.74 3.49
C VAL A 121 -27.97 15.83 4.50
N CYS A 122 -27.27 16.87 4.06
CA CYS A 122 -27.07 18.09 4.83
C CYS A 122 -26.68 19.26 3.92
N ALA A 123 -26.79 20.46 4.46
CA ALA A 123 -26.48 21.73 3.81
C ALA A 123 -25.93 22.75 4.81
N SER A 124 -25.18 23.71 4.31
CA SER A 124 -24.58 24.80 5.10
C SER A 124 -25.17 26.19 4.75
N ASP A 125 -26.39 26.24 4.25
CA ASP A 125 -27.03 27.48 3.82
C ASP A 125 -27.01 28.59 4.87
N GLY A 126 -26.31 29.68 4.55
CA GLY A 126 -26.22 30.87 5.37
C GLY A 126 -25.43 30.69 6.69
N MET A 127 -24.72 29.63 6.86
CA MET A 127 -23.81 29.42 7.99
C MET A 127 -22.44 29.99 7.63
N GLU A 128 -22.12 31.19 8.12
CA GLU A 128 -20.87 31.91 7.78
C GLU A 128 -19.59 31.16 8.22
N ASP A 129 -19.71 30.26 9.19
CA ASP A 129 -18.62 29.48 9.79
C ASP A 129 -18.61 28.00 9.36
N GLN A 130 -19.40 27.64 8.33
CA GLN A 130 -19.56 26.24 7.91
C GLN A 130 -19.59 26.12 6.39
N ASP A 131 -19.05 24.99 5.91
CA ASP A 131 -19.28 24.52 4.55
C ASP A 131 -19.58 23.01 4.56
N ALA A 132 -20.64 22.59 3.86
CA ALA A 132 -20.98 21.18 3.71
C ALA A 132 -20.22 20.61 2.49
N ILE A 133 -19.00 20.19 2.73
CA ILE A 133 -18.04 19.69 1.74
C ILE A 133 -17.24 18.53 2.33
N ASP A 134 -16.49 17.82 1.50
CA ASP A 134 -15.51 16.78 1.85
C ASP A 134 -16.07 15.69 2.80
N PRO A 135 -17.12 14.98 2.40
CA PRO A 135 -17.69 13.94 3.24
C PRO A 135 -16.88 12.64 3.21
N GLY A 136 -16.60 12.06 4.36
CA GLY A 136 -16.07 10.72 4.55
C GLY A 136 -17.07 9.78 5.21
N LEU A 137 -17.10 8.50 4.81
CA LEU A 137 -18.06 7.48 5.23
C LEU A 137 -17.46 6.43 6.17
N LEU A 138 -18.11 6.15 7.28
CA LEU A 138 -17.81 4.98 8.12
C LEU A 138 -19.08 4.14 8.35
N LEU A 139 -19.12 2.92 7.82
CA LEU A 139 -20.01 1.89 8.32
C LEU A 139 -19.35 1.26 9.55
N ASP A 140 -19.81 1.63 10.73
CA ASP A 140 -19.25 1.16 12.00
C ASP A 140 -19.42 -0.36 12.14
N PRO A 141 -18.32 -1.12 12.16
CA PRO A 141 -18.39 -2.58 12.21
C PRO A 141 -18.92 -3.14 13.53
N THR A 142 -18.98 -2.31 14.57
CA THR A 142 -19.46 -2.74 15.90
C THR A 142 -20.95 -2.55 16.09
N THR A 143 -21.54 -1.55 15.43
CA THR A 143 -22.94 -1.15 15.62
C THR A 143 -23.78 -1.26 14.34
N GLY A 144 -23.14 -1.37 13.17
CA GLY A 144 -23.82 -1.29 11.88
C GLY A 144 -24.38 0.09 11.54
N ARG A 145 -24.04 1.13 12.33
CA ARG A 145 -24.45 2.52 12.06
C ARG A 145 -23.58 3.12 10.97
N LEU A 146 -24.16 3.96 10.14
CA LEU A 146 -23.46 4.67 9.08
C LEU A 146 -23.21 6.11 9.48
N TRP A 147 -21.95 6.48 9.60
CA TRP A 147 -21.50 7.80 10.00
C TRP A 147 -20.90 8.56 8.84
N VAL A 148 -21.04 9.88 8.86
CA VAL A 148 -20.41 10.81 7.92
C VAL A 148 -19.71 11.89 8.71
N SER A 149 -18.43 12.10 8.44
CA SER A 149 -17.71 13.32 8.81
C SER A 149 -17.64 14.23 7.59
N TYR A 150 -17.74 15.53 7.76
CA TYR A 150 -17.68 16.52 6.68
C TYR A 150 -17.33 17.91 7.21
N GLY A 151 -16.84 18.78 6.36
CA GLY A 151 -16.54 20.18 6.71
C GLY A 151 -15.23 20.66 6.13
N THR A 152 -14.80 21.83 6.52
CA THR A 152 -13.59 22.51 6.01
C THR A 152 -12.80 23.18 7.13
N TYR A 153 -11.56 23.58 6.84
CA TYR A 153 -10.63 24.15 7.82
C TYR A 153 -10.98 25.59 8.28
N PHE A 154 -11.88 26.31 7.62
CA PHE A 154 -12.37 27.60 8.12
C PHE A 154 -13.62 27.51 8.98
N GLY A 155 -14.08 26.30 9.23
CA GLY A 155 -15.21 25.99 10.10
C GLY A 155 -14.87 24.82 11.01
N THR A 156 -15.84 23.93 11.15
CA THR A 156 -15.67 22.70 11.94
C THR A 156 -15.91 21.48 11.08
N ILE A 157 -15.23 20.38 11.44
CA ILE A 157 -15.60 19.05 10.98
C ILE A 157 -16.79 18.59 11.81
N ARG A 158 -17.86 18.20 11.13
CA ARG A 158 -19.12 17.74 11.70
C ARG A 158 -19.35 16.26 11.48
N LEU A 159 -20.03 15.66 12.43
CA LEU A 159 -20.47 14.27 12.40
C LEU A 159 -21.99 14.21 12.29
N ILE A 160 -22.50 13.41 11.36
CA ILE A 160 -23.92 13.04 11.24
C ILE A 160 -24.09 11.54 11.06
N GLU A 161 -25.30 11.04 11.30
CA GLU A 161 -25.67 9.64 11.09
C GLU A 161 -26.63 9.51 9.91
N LEU A 162 -26.34 8.58 9.01
CA LEU A 162 -27.24 8.16 7.92
C LEU A 162 -27.87 6.79 8.22
N ASP A 163 -28.97 6.51 7.57
CA ASP A 163 -29.54 5.16 7.51
C ASP A 163 -28.75 4.33 6.48
N PRO A 164 -28.10 3.23 6.85
CA PRO A 164 -27.27 2.44 5.96
C PRO A 164 -28.05 1.72 4.84
N LYS A 165 -29.39 1.65 4.95
CA LYS A 165 -30.26 1.07 3.91
C LYS A 165 -30.62 2.06 2.83
N THR A 166 -30.82 3.31 3.19
CA THR A 166 -31.31 4.35 2.28
C THR A 166 -30.23 5.35 1.88
N GLY A 167 -29.18 5.54 2.68
CA GLY A 167 -28.21 6.61 2.53
C GLY A 167 -28.76 7.98 2.94
N PHE A 168 -29.96 8.05 3.52
CA PHE A 168 -30.59 9.30 3.94
C PHE A 168 -30.16 9.66 5.36
N ARG A 169 -30.19 10.94 5.67
CA ARG A 169 -29.96 11.40 7.04
C ARG A 169 -30.97 10.78 7.99
N LYS A 170 -30.48 10.27 9.10
CA LYS A 170 -31.33 9.65 10.11
C LYS A 170 -32.20 10.71 10.81
N LYS A 171 -33.50 10.47 10.88
CA LYS A 171 -34.44 11.41 11.47
C LYS A 171 -34.07 11.75 12.92
N GLY A 172 -33.97 13.04 13.21
CA GLY A 172 -33.66 13.57 14.54
C GLY A 172 -32.17 13.54 14.89
N ASN A 173 -31.30 13.08 13.99
CA ASN A 173 -29.87 13.19 14.17
C ASN A 173 -29.42 14.66 14.08
N LYS A 174 -28.68 15.12 15.10
CA LYS A 174 -28.11 16.46 15.14
C LYS A 174 -26.64 16.40 14.73
N GLU A 175 -26.17 17.46 14.11
CA GLU A 175 -24.75 17.63 13.84
C GLU A 175 -23.98 17.73 15.15
N LYS A 176 -22.76 17.20 15.15
CA LYS A 176 -21.81 17.34 16.24
C LYS A 176 -20.45 17.76 15.69
N ASP A 177 -19.94 18.86 16.20
CA ASP A 177 -18.60 19.34 15.87
C ASP A 177 -17.57 18.44 16.54
N ILE A 178 -16.55 17.95 15.79
CA ILE A 178 -15.58 16.96 16.25
C ILE A 178 -14.12 17.36 16.01
N ALA A 179 -13.85 18.30 15.10
CA ALA A 179 -12.50 18.82 14.85
C ALA A 179 -12.56 20.23 14.25
N ILE A 180 -11.41 20.90 14.24
CA ILE A 180 -11.16 22.17 13.55
C ILE A 180 -9.82 22.09 12.82
N ASP A 181 -9.53 23.11 11.99
CA ASP A 181 -8.23 23.32 11.34
C ASP A 181 -7.79 22.16 10.43
N CYS A 182 -8.78 21.48 9.85
CA CYS A 182 -8.60 20.43 8.85
C CYS A 182 -9.82 20.32 7.95
N GLU A 183 -9.67 19.62 6.84
CA GLU A 183 -10.74 19.27 5.89
C GLU A 183 -10.52 17.84 5.39
N ALA A 184 -11.30 17.38 4.38
CA ALA A 184 -11.20 16.04 3.80
C ALA A 184 -11.10 14.96 4.90
N SER A 185 -12.04 15.02 5.83
CA SER A 185 -12.02 14.14 7.00
C SER A 185 -12.58 12.76 6.68
N ASP A 186 -11.96 11.74 7.24
CA ASP A 186 -12.44 10.37 7.19
C ASP A 186 -12.36 9.69 8.55
N LEU A 187 -13.22 8.70 8.76
CA LEU A 187 -13.32 7.94 9.99
C LEU A 187 -12.94 6.49 9.76
N MET A 188 -12.19 5.93 10.68
CA MET A 188 -11.95 4.48 10.72
C MET A 188 -12.08 3.92 12.13
N TYR A 189 -12.41 2.63 12.20
CA TYR A 189 -12.44 1.88 13.46
C TYR A 189 -11.39 0.78 13.46
N ARG A 190 -10.67 0.64 14.60
CA ARG A 190 -9.74 -0.48 14.84
C ARG A 190 -9.54 -0.70 16.33
N ASP A 191 -9.60 -1.95 16.76
CA ASP A 191 -9.21 -2.42 18.10
C ASP A 191 -9.86 -1.61 19.25
N GLY A 192 -11.14 -1.28 19.11
CA GLY A 192 -11.91 -0.54 20.11
C GLY A 192 -11.67 0.97 20.12
N TRP A 193 -11.03 1.51 19.08
CA TRP A 193 -10.83 2.93 18.87
C TRP A 193 -11.42 3.40 17.54
N TYR A 194 -12.04 4.57 17.58
CA TYR A 194 -12.35 5.37 16.40
C TYR A 194 -11.20 6.33 16.16
N TYR A 195 -10.82 6.48 14.91
CA TYR A 195 -9.80 7.41 14.44
C TYR A 195 -10.45 8.38 13.49
N LEU A 196 -10.23 9.67 13.73
CA LEU A 196 -10.58 10.74 12.81
C LEU A 196 -9.31 11.20 12.12
N LEU A 197 -9.27 11.07 10.82
CA LEU A 197 -8.21 11.62 10.00
C LEU A 197 -8.71 12.92 9.37
N GLY A 198 -7.84 13.87 9.22
CA GLY A 198 -8.13 15.14 8.55
C GLY A 198 -6.93 15.62 7.78
N THR A 199 -7.17 16.36 6.72
CA THR A 199 -6.13 17.02 5.94
C THR A 199 -5.94 18.45 6.45
N HIS A 200 -4.75 18.74 6.92
CA HIS A 200 -4.34 20.05 7.42
C HIS A 200 -3.42 20.75 6.41
N GLY A 201 -3.38 22.08 6.41
CA GLY A 201 -2.53 22.87 5.52
C GLY A 201 -3.30 23.51 4.35
N THR A 202 -2.58 23.87 3.28
CA THR A 202 -3.17 24.59 2.14
C THR A 202 -3.43 23.68 0.96
N CYS A 203 -4.71 23.67 0.51
CA CYS A 203 -5.17 23.02 -0.71
C CYS A 203 -4.78 23.79 -1.97
N CYS A 204 -4.76 23.08 -3.08
CA CYS A 204 -4.91 23.66 -4.43
C CYS A 204 -3.80 24.62 -4.82
N ASP A 205 -2.62 24.51 -4.20
CA ASP A 205 -1.42 25.34 -4.45
C ASP A 205 -0.30 24.55 -5.17
N GLY A 206 -0.63 23.37 -5.68
CA GLY A 206 0.27 22.52 -6.44
C GLY A 206 1.56 22.25 -5.69
N VAL A 207 2.69 22.63 -6.28
CA VAL A 207 4.04 22.42 -5.69
C VAL A 207 4.30 23.20 -4.39
N ASN A 208 3.48 24.17 -4.06
CA ASN A 208 3.57 24.93 -2.82
C ASN A 208 2.60 24.43 -1.74
N SER A 209 1.79 23.42 -2.05
CA SER A 209 0.83 22.86 -1.08
C SER A 209 1.54 22.37 0.17
N THR A 210 0.98 22.71 1.31
CA THR A 210 1.43 22.26 2.63
C THR A 210 0.54 21.17 3.21
N TYR A 211 -0.34 20.60 2.41
CA TYR A 211 -1.22 19.51 2.83
C TYR A 211 -0.45 18.39 3.52
N ASN A 212 -1.04 17.93 4.59
CA ASN A 212 -0.56 16.81 5.37
C ASN A 212 -1.76 16.13 6.07
N ILE A 213 -1.67 14.84 6.31
CA ILE A 213 -2.73 14.08 6.98
C ILE A 213 -2.38 13.93 8.44
N VAL A 214 -3.32 14.33 9.31
CA VAL A 214 -3.23 14.20 10.77
C VAL A 214 -4.33 13.29 11.31
N VAL A 215 -4.16 12.76 12.52
CA VAL A 215 -5.09 11.82 13.15
C VAL A 215 -5.26 12.09 14.64
N GLY A 216 -6.50 12.00 15.11
CA GLY A 216 -6.86 11.84 16.51
C GLY A 216 -7.64 10.54 16.72
N ARG A 217 -7.74 10.07 17.97
CA ARG A 217 -8.51 8.86 18.30
C ARG A 217 -9.41 9.04 19.50
N SER A 218 -10.50 8.29 19.54
CA SER A 218 -11.50 8.29 20.60
C SER A 218 -12.05 6.90 20.87
N ARG A 219 -12.60 6.68 22.07
CA ARG A 219 -13.41 5.49 22.37
C ARG A 219 -14.87 5.61 21.90
N SER A 220 -15.29 6.79 21.53
CA SER A 220 -16.61 7.09 20.97
C SER A 220 -16.46 7.69 19.58
N VAL A 221 -17.32 7.30 18.65
CA VAL A 221 -17.38 7.91 17.31
C VAL A 221 -17.70 9.42 17.38
N GLU A 222 -18.35 9.85 18.44
CA GLU A 222 -18.68 11.26 18.67
C GLU A 222 -17.53 12.06 19.32
N GLY A 223 -16.34 11.46 19.49
CA GLY A 223 -15.18 12.10 20.11
C GLY A 223 -15.24 12.14 21.66
N PRO A 224 -14.37 12.94 22.35
CA PRO A 224 -13.34 13.78 21.74
C PRO A 224 -12.24 12.96 21.05
N TYR A 225 -11.70 13.46 19.95
CA TYR A 225 -10.59 12.85 19.23
C TYR A 225 -9.26 13.45 19.69
N LEU A 226 -8.53 12.69 20.51
CA LEU A 226 -7.27 13.14 21.09
C LEU A 226 -6.08 12.65 20.26
N ASP A 227 -5.07 13.47 20.09
CA ASP A 227 -3.79 13.08 19.52
C ASP A 227 -2.92 12.29 20.51
N ASN A 228 -1.69 11.98 20.13
CA ASN A 228 -0.76 11.19 20.94
C ASN A 228 -0.19 11.91 22.18
N VAL A 229 -0.43 13.21 22.32
CA VAL A 229 -0.08 14.01 23.52
C VAL A 229 -1.31 14.43 24.30
N GLY A 230 -2.51 14.00 23.89
CA GLY A 230 -3.77 14.26 24.58
C GLY A 230 -4.45 15.57 24.21
N ARG A 231 -4.05 16.22 23.12
CA ARG A 231 -4.71 17.43 22.61
C ARG A 231 -5.88 17.04 21.71
N ASP A 232 -7.04 17.63 21.95
CA ASP A 232 -8.25 17.40 21.15
C ASP A 232 -8.15 18.04 19.76
N MET A 233 -8.57 17.32 18.73
CA MET A 233 -8.66 17.86 17.36
C MET A 233 -9.64 19.03 17.26
N TYR A 234 -10.62 19.12 18.16
CA TYR A 234 -11.50 20.30 18.27
C TYR A 234 -10.76 21.53 18.86
N HIS A 235 -9.52 21.35 19.31
CA HIS A 235 -8.63 22.41 19.79
C HIS A 235 -7.31 22.44 18.98
N GLY A 236 -7.35 21.99 17.72
CA GLY A 236 -6.19 21.96 16.82
C GLY A 236 -5.14 20.92 17.19
N GLY A 237 -5.54 19.82 17.82
CA GLY A 237 -4.73 18.61 17.98
C GLY A 237 -4.65 17.85 16.68
N GLY A 238 -3.77 16.85 16.64
CA GLY A 238 -3.60 15.95 15.52
C GLY A 238 -2.17 15.43 15.43
N LYS A 239 -2.05 14.09 15.34
CA LYS A 239 -0.76 13.43 15.13
C LYS A 239 -0.52 13.25 13.64
N MET A 240 0.65 13.63 13.15
CA MET A 240 1.05 13.45 11.75
C MET A 240 1.01 11.97 11.34
N VAL A 241 0.37 11.69 10.20
CA VAL A 241 0.35 10.39 9.51
C VAL A 241 1.29 10.41 8.32
N ILE A 242 1.19 11.44 7.48
CA ILE A 242 2.04 11.67 6.32
C ILE A 242 2.08 13.17 5.97
N ALA A 243 3.21 13.63 5.48
CA ALA A 243 3.42 14.95 4.91
C ALA A 243 4.12 14.81 3.55
N ALA A 244 4.86 15.84 3.12
CA ALA A 244 5.65 15.77 1.89
C ALA A 244 6.77 14.72 1.97
N GLU A 245 7.11 14.16 0.84
CA GLU A 245 8.25 13.26 0.61
C GLU A 245 9.19 13.86 -0.45
N ASP A 246 10.34 13.21 -0.69
CA ASP A 246 11.42 13.74 -1.55
C ASP A 246 10.95 14.23 -2.94
N ARG A 247 9.96 13.56 -3.54
CA ARG A 247 9.51 13.81 -4.90
C ARG A 247 8.02 14.16 -5.01
N ALA A 248 7.34 14.38 -3.87
CA ALA A 248 5.91 14.72 -3.85
C ALA A 248 5.57 15.56 -2.62
N CYS A 249 4.56 16.41 -2.74
CA CYS A 249 4.07 17.23 -1.65
C CYS A 249 2.55 17.35 -1.64
N GLY A 250 2.02 17.80 -0.51
CA GLY A 250 0.60 18.03 -0.36
C GLY A 250 -0.20 16.73 -0.25
N ALA A 251 0.09 15.87 0.74
CA ALA A 251 -0.70 14.68 1.00
C ALA A 251 -2.08 15.03 1.55
N GLY A 252 -3.15 14.67 0.86
CA GLY A 252 -4.50 15.00 1.29
C GLY A 252 -5.55 13.94 0.90
N HIS A 253 -6.69 14.00 1.56
CA HIS A 253 -7.87 13.19 1.27
C HIS A 253 -7.66 11.69 1.51
N PHE A 254 -7.66 11.29 2.75
CA PHE A 254 -7.41 9.92 3.19
C PHE A 254 -8.59 8.98 2.90
N GLY A 255 -8.31 7.76 2.42
CA GLY A 255 -9.22 6.63 2.41
C GLY A 255 -8.50 5.36 2.87
N ARG A 256 -9.18 4.46 3.57
CA ARG A 256 -8.63 3.18 4.03
C ARG A 256 -9.18 2.01 3.24
N TYR A 257 -8.32 1.13 2.75
CA TYR A 257 -8.70 -0.13 2.13
C TYR A 257 -8.01 -1.32 2.82
N ILE A 258 -8.81 -2.28 3.27
CA ILE A 258 -8.33 -3.49 3.94
C ILE A 258 -8.24 -4.61 2.89
N ILE A 259 -7.04 -5.14 2.69
CA ILE A 259 -6.77 -6.22 1.75
C ILE A 259 -7.02 -7.57 2.43
N ASP A 260 -6.37 -7.77 3.58
CA ASP A 260 -6.41 -8.96 4.41
C ASP A 260 -6.17 -8.59 5.87
N GLU A 261 -6.29 -9.55 6.79
CA GLU A 261 -5.86 -9.37 8.16
C GLU A 261 -4.38 -8.96 8.20
N GLY A 262 -4.09 -7.84 8.85
CA GLY A 262 -2.73 -7.29 8.93
C GLY A 262 -2.19 -6.69 7.63
N VAL A 263 -3.01 -6.51 6.58
CA VAL A 263 -2.63 -5.88 5.32
C VAL A 263 -3.61 -4.79 4.96
N GLU A 264 -3.22 -3.55 5.20
CA GLU A 264 -4.04 -2.37 4.98
C GLU A 264 -3.28 -1.35 4.15
N VAL A 265 -3.99 -0.67 3.27
CA VAL A 265 -3.46 0.47 2.52
C VAL A 265 -4.31 1.70 2.73
N MET A 266 -3.70 2.85 2.60
CA MET A 266 -4.38 4.12 2.46
C MET A 266 -4.26 4.63 1.03
N SER A 267 -5.34 5.19 0.52
CA SER A 267 -5.36 6.04 -0.67
C SER A 267 -5.41 7.50 -0.25
N PHE A 268 -4.77 8.36 -1.03
CA PHE A 268 -4.81 9.80 -0.90
C PHE A 268 -4.29 10.41 -2.20
N HIS A 269 -4.30 11.72 -2.36
CA HIS A 269 -3.59 12.35 -3.45
C HIS A 269 -2.33 13.07 -2.95
N TRP A 270 -1.32 13.13 -3.80
CA TRP A 270 -0.33 14.20 -3.74
C TRP A 270 -0.88 15.38 -4.52
N GLU A 271 -0.83 16.59 -3.94
CA GLU A 271 -1.14 17.82 -4.68
C GLU A 271 -0.19 18.01 -5.87
N ALA A 272 1.07 17.63 -5.68
CA ALA A 272 2.06 17.65 -6.75
C ALA A 272 3.05 16.48 -6.62
N ASP A 273 3.17 15.70 -7.69
CA ASP A 273 4.25 14.73 -7.87
C ASP A 273 5.25 15.27 -8.90
N PHE A 274 6.47 15.52 -8.46
CA PHE A 274 7.53 16.09 -9.32
C PHE A 274 8.03 15.11 -10.39
N GLU A 275 7.77 13.81 -10.27
CA GLU A 275 8.05 12.83 -11.30
C GLU A 275 6.96 12.82 -12.38
N LEU A 276 5.77 13.30 -12.03
CA LEU A 276 4.60 13.43 -12.92
C LEU A 276 4.29 14.91 -13.26
N SER A 277 5.32 15.70 -13.47
CA SER A 277 5.24 17.11 -13.88
C SER A 277 4.53 18.04 -12.88
N GLY A 278 4.60 17.72 -11.59
CA GLY A 278 3.97 18.51 -10.54
C GLY A 278 2.44 18.47 -10.57
N ARG A 279 1.85 17.40 -11.13
CA ARG A 279 0.39 17.20 -11.17
C ARG A 279 -0.10 16.50 -9.93
N SER A 280 -1.37 16.71 -9.61
CA SER A 280 -2.08 15.95 -8.59
C SER A 280 -2.31 14.51 -9.03
N VAL A 281 -1.94 13.56 -8.18
CA VAL A 281 -1.95 12.12 -8.51
C VAL A 281 -2.40 11.27 -7.33
N LEU A 282 -3.04 10.15 -7.65
CA LEU A 282 -3.35 9.11 -6.66
C LEU A 282 -2.06 8.52 -6.07
N ALA A 283 -2.05 8.39 -4.78
CA ALA A 283 -1.08 7.61 -4.04
C ALA A 283 -1.77 6.47 -3.27
N VAL A 284 -1.14 5.30 -3.25
CA VAL A 284 -1.56 4.15 -2.45
C VAL A 284 -0.37 3.68 -1.63
N ARG A 285 -0.50 3.70 -0.30
CA ARG A 285 0.59 3.40 0.63
C ARG A 285 0.14 2.39 1.69
N PRO A 286 1.00 1.48 2.15
CA PRO A 286 0.69 0.65 3.31
C PRO A 286 0.37 1.49 4.54
N ILE A 287 -0.52 0.98 5.40
CA ILE A 287 -0.73 1.52 6.75
C ILE A 287 0.04 0.65 7.72
N VAL A 288 0.97 1.27 8.46
CA VAL A 288 1.70 0.63 9.56
C VAL A 288 1.16 1.17 10.89
N TRP A 289 0.95 0.29 11.85
CA TRP A 289 0.46 0.66 13.17
C TRP A 289 1.58 0.65 14.21
N LYS A 290 1.90 1.81 14.73
CA LYS A 290 2.93 1.95 15.75
C LYS A 290 2.34 2.50 17.06
N ASN A 291 2.42 1.72 18.12
CA ASN A 291 1.85 2.09 19.44
C ASN A 291 0.35 2.45 19.37
N GLY A 292 -0.41 1.77 18.50
CA GLY A 292 -1.84 2.03 18.28
C GLY A 292 -2.13 3.31 17.50
N TRP A 293 -1.18 3.79 16.69
CA TRP A 293 -1.34 4.93 15.79
C TRP A 293 -0.99 4.54 14.35
N PRO A 294 -1.82 4.94 13.38
CA PRO A 294 -1.49 4.73 11.97
C PRO A 294 -0.38 5.69 11.54
N ILE A 295 0.49 5.19 10.71
CA ILE A 295 1.48 5.96 9.95
C ILE A 295 1.51 5.43 8.52
N ALA A 296 1.88 6.28 7.56
CA ALA A 296 2.16 5.80 6.22
C ALA A 296 3.38 4.87 6.26
N GLY A 297 3.23 3.67 5.73
CA GLY A 297 4.33 2.79 5.43
C GLY A 297 4.99 3.15 4.10
N ASP A 298 6.03 2.41 3.73
CA ASP A 298 6.74 2.63 2.48
C ASP A 298 6.33 1.60 1.42
N ASN A 299 6.07 2.06 0.20
CA ASN A 299 6.04 1.18 -0.95
C ASN A 299 7.40 0.52 -1.10
N PHE A 300 7.41 -0.81 -1.27
CA PHE A 300 8.67 -1.53 -1.33
C PHE A 300 9.50 -1.08 -2.54
N LYS A 301 10.71 -0.65 -2.27
CA LYS A 301 11.69 -0.27 -3.30
C LYS A 301 12.70 -1.40 -3.44
N GLY A 302 12.98 -1.82 -4.65
CA GLY A 302 14.01 -2.81 -4.94
C GLY A 302 15.38 -2.46 -4.35
N GLY A 303 16.34 -3.37 -4.45
CA GLY A 303 17.68 -3.20 -3.93
C GLY A 303 18.35 -4.51 -3.56
N ASN A 304 19.48 -4.41 -2.87
CA ASN A 304 20.25 -5.56 -2.40
C ASN A 304 19.98 -5.80 -0.91
N PHE A 305 19.57 -7.04 -0.60
CA PHE A 305 19.18 -7.42 0.77
C PHE A 305 19.65 -8.83 1.12
N TRP A 306 19.65 -9.15 2.41
CA TRP A 306 19.31 -10.49 2.85
C TRP A 306 17.87 -10.49 3.33
N ILE A 307 17.18 -11.60 3.08
CA ILE A 307 15.76 -11.80 3.39
C ILE A 307 15.70 -12.66 4.64
N GLU A 308 15.33 -12.05 5.76
CA GLU A 308 15.27 -12.68 7.07
C GLU A 308 13.85 -13.02 7.46
N SER A 309 13.59 -14.25 7.87
CA SER A 309 12.32 -14.62 8.50
C SER A 309 12.15 -13.87 9.82
N GLU A 310 10.93 -13.50 10.19
CA GLU A 310 10.64 -12.96 11.53
C GLU A 310 10.99 -13.98 12.62
N ARG A 311 11.03 -15.25 12.30
CA ARG A 311 11.73 -16.25 13.13
C ARG A 311 13.23 -15.94 13.15
N ARG A 312 13.69 -15.44 14.26
CA ARG A 312 15.02 -14.83 14.41
C ARG A 312 16.17 -15.65 13.86
N GLY A 313 17.06 -14.99 13.12
CA GLY A 313 18.35 -15.52 12.67
C GLY A 313 18.28 -16.37 11.41
N TYR A 314 17.09 -16.64 10.88
CA TYR A 314 16.94 -17.45 9.67
C TYR A 314 16.87 -16.58 8.44
N ALA A 315 17.78 -16.81 7.50
CA ALA A 315 17.85 -16.13 6.21
C ALA A 315 17.48 -17.08 5.07
N LEU A 316 16.80 -16.56 4.06
CA LEU A 316 16.57 -17.26 2.80
C LEU A 316 17.89 -17.39 2.04
N GLU A 317 18.23 -18.61 1.60
CA GLU A 317 19.47 -18.89 0.89
C GLU A 317 19.33 -20.00 -0.16
N LEU A 318 20.36 -20.14 -1.01
CA LEU A 318 20.50 -21.30 -1.87
C LEU A 318 21.02 -22.50 -1.07
N THR A 319 20.60 -23.70 -1.43
CA THR A 319 21.13 -24.96 -0.89
C THR A 319 22.47 -25.30 -1.53
N VAL A 320 23.49 -24.48 -1.22
CA VAL A 320 24.87 -24.65 -1.66
C VAL A 320 25.79 -24.62 -0.44
N ASP A 321 27.07 -24.95 -0.59
CA ASP A 321 28.12 -24.85 0.45
C ASP A 321 28.01 -25.79 1.66
N PHE A 322 26.98 -26.60 1.81
CA PHE A 322 26.85 -27.51 2.94
C PHE A 322 28.06 -28.46 3.08
N VAL A 323 28.56 -28.95 1.95
CA VAL A 323 29.73 -29.85 1.90
C VAL A 323 31.01 -29.14 2.32
N ARG A 324 31.21 -27.88 1.92
CA ARG A 324 32.38 -27.08 2.29
C ARG A 324 32.44 -26.73 3.78
N MET A 325 31.28 -26.41 4.39
CA MET A 325 31.24 -26.15 5.83
C MET A 325 31.59 -27.38 6.65
N GLN A 326 31.20 -28.58 6.22
CA GLN A 326 31.62 -29.82 6.86
C GLN A 326 33.12 -30.07 6.68
N GLN A 327 33.72 -29.80 5.53
CA GLN A 327 35.17 -29.92 5.29
C GLN A 327 35.96 -28.92 6.12
N GLU A 328 35.50 -27.66 6.24
CA GLU A 328 36.16 -26.67 7.11
C GLU A 328 36.12 -27.08 8.59
N ARG A 329 35.00 -27.63 9.08
CA ARG A 329 34.90 -28.16 10.45
C ARG A 329 35.78 -29.39 10.67
N GLN A 330 35.84 -30.31 9.71
CA GLN A 330 36.75 -31.47 9.79
C GLN A 330 38.23 -31.05 9.75
N GLY A 331 38.64 -30.06 8.94
CA GLY A 331 39.97 -29.49 8.90
C GLY A 331 40.40 -28.82 10.20
N TRP A 332 39.48 -28.24 10.94
CA TRP A 332 39.75 -27.58 12.21
C TRP A 332 40.03 -28.60 13.35
N PHE A 333 39.43 -29.77 13.29
CA PHE A 333 39.68 -30.87 14.25
C PHE A 333 40.86 -31.78 13.89
N ASN A 334 41.30 -31.81 12.62
CA ASN A 334 42.40 -32.66 12.13
C ASN A 334 43.61 -31.82 11.73
N ARG A 335 44.33 -31.25 12.70
CA ARG A 335 45.52 -30.41 12.48
C ARG A 335 46.67 -31.10 11.73
N ASN A 336 46.62 -32.41 11.53
CA ASN A 336 47.72 -33.20 10.92
C ASN A 336 47.51 -33.58 9.45
N GLN A 337 46.39 -33.18 8.83
CA GLN A 337 46.15 -33.41 7.40
C GLN A 337 45.86 -32.07 6.69
N MET A 338 46.87 -31.19 6.66
CA MET A 338 46.84 -30.02 5.79
C MET A 338 47.18 -30.44 4.36
N GLU A 339 46.22 -30.93 3.61
CA GLU A 339 46.29 -30.92 2.16
C GLU A 339 45.80 -29.54 1.67
N GLN A 340 46.74 -28.80 1.07
CA GLN A 340 46.59 -27.56 0.29
C GLN A 340 45.75 -26.44 0.94
N PRO A 341 46.26 -25.25 1.05
CA PRO A 341 45.49 -24.14 1.62
C PRO A 341 44.32 -23.79 0.68
N VAL A 342 43.15 -24.28 0.99
CA VAL A 342 41.90 -23.78 0.36
C VAL A 342 41.79 -22.30 0.72
N LYS A 343 41.77 -21.45 -0.31
CA LYS A 343 41.56 -20.00 -0.12
C LYS A 343 40.39 -19.79 0.82
N PRO A 344 40.56 -19.12 1.98
CA PRO A 344 39.46 -18.88 2.89
C PRO A 344 38.25 -18.27 2.16
N ILE A 345 37.01 -18.70 2.46
CA ILE A 345 35.81 -18.19 1.81
C ILE A 345 35.73 -16.65 1.88
N ALA A 346 36.21 -16.07 2.98
CA ALA A 346 36.30 -14.61 3.13
C ALA A 346 37.18 -13.93 2.06
N ASN A 347 38.08 -14.63 1.44
CA ASN A 347 39.03 -14.12 0.43
C ASN A 347 38.63 -14.52 -1.01
N GLN A 348 37.51 -15.21 -1.20
CA GLN A 348 36.99 -15.54 -2.53
C GLN A 348 36.19 -14.35 -3.07
N THR A 349 36.33 -14.07 -4.36
CA THR A 349 35.46 -13.14 -5.06
C THR A 349 34.09 -13.76 -5.25
N LEU A 350 33.06 -12.91 -5.42
CA LEU A 350 31.70 -13.38 -5.71
C LEU A 350 31.66 -14.29 -6.95
N ALA A 351 32.42 -13.97 -8.00
CA ALA A 351 32.48 -14.76 -9.24
C ALA A 351 33.10 -16.16 -8.96
N GLU A 352 34.18 -16.24 -8.19
CA GLU A 352 34.83 -17.53 -7.81
C GLU A 352 33.86 -18.43 -7.03
N VAL A 353 33.01 -17.85 -6.18
CA VAL A 353 32.00 -18.60 -5.42
C VAL A 353 30.89 -19.08 -6.34
N ILE A 354 30.34 -18.20 -7.19
CA ILE A 354 29.24 -18.53 -8.13
C ILE A 354 29.67 -19.64 -9.10
N ASP A 355 30.89 -19.63 -9.58
CA ASP A 355 31.41 -20.65 -10.54
C ASP A 355 31.39 -22.06 -9.95
N THR A 356 31.36 -22.20 -8.64
CA THR A 356 31.30 -23.51 -7.95
C THR A 356 29.87 -24.04 -7.81
N TRP A 357 28.83 -23.23 -8.10
CA TRP A 357 27.43 -23.64 -7.92
C TRP A 357 26.93 -24.52 -9.06
N PRO A 358 25.97 -25.41 -8.80
CA PRO A 358 25.28 -26.16 -9.85
C PRO A 358 24.73 -25.22 -10.94
N LYS A 359 24.79 -25.65 -12.20
CA LYS A 359 24.33 -24.83 -13.32
C LYS A 359 22.80 -24.92 -13.55
N GLY A 360 22.15 -25.98 -13.07
CA GLY A 360 20.70 -26.13 -13.09
C GLY A 360 19.99 -25.45 -11.93
N ASP A 361 18.77 -25.85 -11.65
CA ASP A 361 17.98 -25.34 -10.56
C ASP A 361 18.60 -25.71 -9.20
N ILE A 362 18.51 -24.78 -8.26
CA ILE A 362 19.03 -24.97 -6.91
C ILE A 362 17.89 -24.70 -5.94
N PRO A 363 17.50 -25.66 -5.09
CA PRO A 363 16.49 -25.43 -4.07
C PRO A 363 16.88 -24.27 -3.16
N ALA A 364 15.88 -23.48 -2.77
CA ALA A 364 16.03 -22.53 -1.69
C ALA A 364 15.87 -23.23 -0.33
N ARG A 365 16.50 -22.70 0.70
CA ARG A 365 16.29 -23.13 2.09
C ARG A 365 16.37 -21.94 3.03
N ILE A 366 16.08 -22.17 4.29
CA ILE A 366 16.25 -21.23 5.39
C ILE A 366 17.34 -21.73 6.30
N SER A 367 18.27 -20.88 6.64
CA SER A 367 19.43 -21.22 7.48
C SER A 367 19.91 -20.01 8.25
N ASP A 368 20.80 -20.23 9.22
CA ASP A 368 21.43 -19.14 9.96
C ASP A 368 22.08 -18.13 9.02
N TYR A 369 21.89 -16.84 9.32
CA TYR A 369 22.53 -15.80 8.56
C TYR A 369 24.04 -15.76 8.81
N MET A 370 24.81 -15.97 7.77
CA MET A 370 26.28 -16.04 7.81
C MET A 370 26.96 -14.97 6.94
N ASN A 371 26.19 -14.03 6.40
CA ASN A 371 26.70 -12.99 5.48
C ASN A 371 27.44 -13.58 4.25
N ARG A 372 26.89 -14.65 3.68
CA ARG A 372 27.47 -15.36 2.54
C ARG A 372 26.82 -14.93 1.21
N PRO A 373 27.51 -15.08 0.07
CA PRO A 373 26.98 -14.71 -1.24
C PRO A 373 25.65 -15.38 -1.60
N HIS A 374 25.44 -16.64 -1.24
CA HIS A 374 24.22 -17.39 -1.49
C HIS A 374 23.02 -16.98 -0.60
N GLN A 375 23.22 -16.04 0.32
CA GLN A 375 22.17 -15.43 1.16
C GLN A 375 21.85 -13.99 0.74
N ARG A 376 22.46 -13.50 -0.34
CA ARG A 376 22.26 -12.13 -0.80
C ARG A 376 21.41 -12.09 -2.04
N TRP A 377 20.38 -11.27 -1.97
CA TRP A 377 19.38 -11.15 -3.00
C TRP A 377 19.34 -9.75 -3.57
N THR A 378 19.17 -9.66 -4.89
CA THR A 378 18.82 -8.43 -5.58
C THR A 378 17.34 -8.51 -5.93
N ILE A 379 16.57 -7.54 -5.47
CA ILE A 379 15.14 -7.42 -5.75
C ILE A 379 14.93 -6.26 -6.71
N THR A 380 14.33 -6.55 -7.86
CA THR A 380 14.16 -5.56 -8.93
C THR A 380 12.70 -5.50 -9.33
N PRO A 381 12.08 -4.29 -9.41
CA PRO A 381 10.74 -4.13 -9.93
C PRO A 381 10.69 -4.52 -11.41
N VAL A 382 9.57 -5.13 -11.82
CA VAL A 382 9.29 -5.55 -13.20
C VAL A 382 7.96 -4.90 -13.61
N ASN A 383 8.04 -3.61 -13.92
CA ASN A 383 6.86 -2.77 -14.16
C ASN A 383 5.98 -3.28 -15.29
N GLU A 384 6.57 -3.88 -16.33
CA GLU A 384 5.88 -4.49 -17.47
C GLU A 384 5.07 -5.74 -17.09
N ALA A 385 5.33 -6.34 -15.95
CA ALA A 385 4.57 -7.49 -15.43
C ALA A 385 3.29 -7.09 -14.69
N GLY A 386 3.00 -5.77 -14.55
CA GLY A 386 1.92 -5.24 -13.75
C GLY A 386 2.28 -5.13 -12.27
N GLY A 387 1.28 -4.99 -11.43
CA GLY A 387 1.47 -4.81 -9.99
C GLY A 387 0.29 -5.29 -9.18
N TYR A 388 0.26 -4.87 -7.92
CA TYR A 388 -0.87 -5.05 -7.03
C TYR A 388 -0.91 -3.93 -6.00
N LEU A 389 -1.97 -3.13 -6.06
CA LEU A 389 -2.26 -1.98 -5.20
C LEU A 389 -1.06 -1.02 -5.03
N SER A 390 -0.21 -1.21 -4.04
CA SER A 390 0.85 -0.26 -3.72
C SER A 390 2.18 -0.50 -4.43
N ASN A 391 2.36 -1.65 -5.13
CA ASN A 391 3.67 -2.04 -5.67
C ASN A 391 3.59 -2.77 -7.02
N PRO A 392 4.65 -2.66 -7.86
CA PRO A 392 4.83 -3.56 -9.00
C PRO A 392 5.11 -4.99 -8.54
N TYR A 393 5.10 -5.94 -9.48
CA TYR A 393 5.72 -7.23 -9.27
C TYR A 393 7.25 -7.10 -9.27
N PHE A 394 7.91 -7.99 -8.52
CA PHE A 394 9.36 -8.02 -8.39
C PHE A 394 9.94 -9.36 -8.85
N LYS A 395 11.11 -9.34 -9.47
CA LYS A 395 11.99 -10.50 -9.55
C LYS A 395 12.95 -10.47 -8.37
N ILE A 396 13.23 -11.63 -7.81
CA ILE A 396 14.14 -11.83 -6.68
C ILE A 396 15.27 -12.72 -7.18
N THR A 397 16.47 -12.16 -7.37
CA THR A 397 17.62 -12.88 -7.92
C THR A 397 18.75 -12.93 -6.91
N ILE A 398 19.62 -13.95 -7.00
CA ILE A 398 20.87 -13.94 -6.24
C ILE A 398 21.75 -12.82 -6.75
N GLN A 399 22.29 -12.03 -5.83
CA GLN A 399 23.11 -10.86 -6.16
C GLN A 399 24.29 -11.22 -7.06
N GLY A 400 24.41 -10.50 -8.18
CA GLY A 400 25.46 -10.70 -9.18
C GLY A 400 25.19 -11.86 -10.16
N THR A 401 23.97 -12.41 -10.18
CA THR A 401 23.55 -13.44 -11.11
C THR A 401 22.14 -13.15 -11.68
N ASP A 402 21.75 -13.92 -12.72
CA ASP A 402 20.38 -13.94 -13.20
C ASP A 402 19.52 -15.05 -12.55
N ARG A 403 20.09 -15.81 -11.59
CA ARG A 403 19.41 -16.89 -10.90
C ARG A 403 18.23 -16.35 -10.10
N ALA A 404 17.00 -16.76 -10.44
CA ALA A 404 15.77 -16.19 -9.91
C ALA A 404 15.03 -17.15 -9.00
N LEU A 405 14.48 -16.61 -7.92
CA LEU A 405 13.54 -17.31 -7.04
C LEU A 405 12.24 -17.62 -7.80
N ALA A 406 11.77 -18.85 -7.71
CA ALA A 406 10.58 -19.32 -8.40
C ALA A 406 9.70 -20.22 -7.51
N ALA A 407 8.37 -20.09 -7.67
CA ALA A 407 7.41 -21.01 -7.08
C ALA A 407 7.33 -22.30 -7.89
N THR A 408 7.07 -23.42 -7.23
CA THR A 408 6.88 -24.72 -7.89
C THR A 408 5.46 -25.27 -7.67
N GLY A 409 5.03 -26.17 -8.55
CA GLY A 409 3.71 -26.82 -8.44
C GLY A 409 3.50 -27.62 -7.15
N ASN A 410 4.58 -27.96 -6.44
CA ASN A 410 4.53 -28.64 -5.14
C ASN A 410 4.36 -27.69 -3.94
N LYS A 411 4.13 -26.38 -4.20
CA LYS A 411 4.13 -25.33 -3.18
C LYS A 411 5.46 -25.20 -2.45
N GLU A 412 6.54 -25.45 -3.14
CA GLU A 412 7.91 -25.23 -2.68
C GLU A 412 8.52 -24.05 -3.43
N VAL A 413 9.70 -23.66 -3.01
CA VAL A 413 10.44 -22.57 -3.64
C VAL A 413 11.81 -23.07 -4.05
N THR A 414 12.15 -22.79 -5.30
CA THR A 414 13.46 -23.10 -5.88
C THR A 414 14.08 -21.83 -6.45
N THR A 415 15.31 -21.96 -6.98
CA THR A 415 15.84 -20.95 -7.88
C THR A 415 16.15 -21.58 -9.23
N VAL A 416 15.62 -20.96 -10.29
CA VAL A 416 15.97 -21.31 -11.67
C VAL A 416 17.26 -20.64 -12.09
N ALA A 417 17.98 -21.25 -13.04
CA ALA A 417 19.32 -20.79 -13.44
C ALA A 417 19.34 -19.35 -14.00
N ALA A 418 18.24 -18.91 -14.61
CA ALA A 418 18.09 -17.54 -15.12
C ALA A 418 16.64 -17.09 -15.07
N TYR A 419 16.42 -15.79 -14.85
CA TYR A 419 15.11 -15.15 -14.98
C TYR A 419 14.66 -15.19 -16.44
N THR A 420 13.43 -15.67 -16.68
CA THR A 420 12.84 -15.80 -18.00
C THR A 420 11.58 -14.93 -18.20
N GLY A 421 11.09 -14.29 -17.15
CA GLY A 421 9.85 -13.52 -17.17
C GLY A 421 8.60 -14.37 -16.90
N ALA A 422 8.74 -15.64 -16.54
CA ALA A 422 7.61 -16.50 -16.18
C ALA A 422 6.94 -16.02 -14.88
N ASP A 423 5.62 -16.17 -14.81
CA ASP A 423 4.81 -15.64 -13.70
C ASP A 423 5.17 -16.24 -12.34
N GLU A 424 5.63 -17.49 -12.29
CA GLU A 424 6.11 -18.14 -11.08
C GLU A 424 7.44 -17.56 -10.55
N GLN A 425 8.13 -16.73 -11.33
CA GLN A 425 9.37 -16.03 -10.96
C GLN A 425 9.11 -14.58 -10.52
N LEU A 426 7.85 -14.18 -10.45
CA LEU A 426 7.40 -12.85 -10.07
C LEU A 426 6.74 -12.88 -8.71
N TRP A 427 7.02 -11.85 -7.91
CA TRP A 427 6.62 -11.82 -6.51
C TRP A 427 5.97 -10.48 -6.14
N ARG A 428 4.88 -10.53 -5.36
CA ARG A 428 4.37 -9.39 -4.60
C ARG A 428 5.13 -9.28 -3.29
N ILE A 429 5.47 -8.08 -2.89
CA ILE A 429 6.07 -7.77 -1.59
C ILE A 429 5.23 -6.67 -0.96
N GLU A 430 4.52 -7.00 0.11
CA GLU A 430 3.59 -6.09 0.77
C GLU A 430 3.99 -5.89 2.22
N GLN A 431 4.05 -4.63 2.64
CA GLN A 431 4.29 -4.28 4.04
C GLN A 431 3.05 -4.56 4.88
N LEU A 432 3.23 -5.24 5.99
CA LEU A 432 2.18 -5.57 6.94
C LEU A 432 2.00 -4.43 7.96
N THR A 433 0.87 -4.45 8.64
CA THR A 433 0.52 -3.44 9.64
C THR A 433 1.48 -3.37 10.83
N ASP A 434 2.25 -4.42 11.10
CA ASP A 434 3.30 -4.46 12.12
C ASP A 434 4.68 -4.00 11.62
N GLY A 435 4.79 -3.66 10.34
CA GLY A 435 6.01 -3.19 9.68
C GLY A 435 6.86 -4.29 9.05
N THR A 436 6.54 -5.57 9.25
CA THR A 436 7.15 -6.69 8.54
C THR A 436 6.58 -6.78 7.11
N TYR A 437 6.99 -7.81 6.36
CA TYR A 437 6.53 -7.99 4.98
C TYR A 437 6.02 -9.41 4.76
N ARG A 438 5.01 -9.55 3.87
CA ARG A 438 4.70 -10.83 3.24
C ARG A 438 5.23 -10.85 1.81
N ILE A 439 5.63 -12.03 1.35
CA ILE A 439 6.13 -12.28 -0.01
C ILE A 439 5.21 -13.31 -0.65
N MET A 440 4.54 -12.96 -1.75
CA MET A 440 3.55 -13.82 -2.40
C MET A 440 3.93 -14.03 -3.88
N PRO A 441 3.87 -15.25 -4.42
CA PRO A 441 4.12 -15.48 -5.83
C PRO A 441 2.98 -14.89 -6.70
N LYS A 442 3.32 -14.41 -7.88
CA LYS A 442 2.31 -14.01 -8.89
C LYS A 442 1.53 -15.22 -9.38
N ALA A 443 2.19 -16.36 -9.54
CA ALA A 443 1.57 -17.62 -9.91
C ALA A 443 2.24 -18.80 -9.20
N ILE A 444 1.47 -19.87 -9.00
CA ILE A 444 1.96 -21.19 -8.58
C ILE A 444 1.58 -22.17 -9.67
N PRO A 445 2.53 -22.85 -10.33
CA PRO A 445 2.22 -23.78 -11.41
C PRO A 445 1.19 -24.83 -11.03
N GLY A 446 0.14 -24.98 -11.83
CA GLY A 446 -0.95 -25.91 -11.58
C GLY A 446 -1.95 -25.49 -10.49
N MET A 447 -1.88 -24.27 -10.01
CA MET A 447 -2.77 -23.73 -8.98
C MET A 447 -3.39 -22.40 -9.40
N GLU A 448 -4.04 -22.36 -10.55
CA GLU A 448 -4.67 -21.16 -11.06
C GLU A 448 -5.77 -20.64 -10.10
N GLY A 449 -5.78 -19.33 -9.90
CA GLY A 449 -6.78 -18.63 -9.07
C GLY A 449 -6.53 -18.62 -7.56
N VAL A 450 -5.57 -19.36 -7.02
CA VAL A 450 -5.24 -19.40 -5.57
C VAL A 450 -3.96 -18.67 -5.17
N ASN A 451 -3.26 -18.08 -6.13
CA ASN A 451 -2.03 -17.30 -5.90
C ASN A 451 -2.21 -16.11 -4.93
N LYS A 452 -3.43 -15.61 -4.76
CA LYS A 452 -3.74 -14.52 -3.81
C LYS A 452 -3.78 -14.97 -2.35
N GLU A 453 -3.78 -16.27 -2.08
CA GLU A 453 -3.91 -16.84 -0.74
C GLU A 453 -2.58 -17.35 -0.16
N TYR A 454 -1.57 -17.59 -1.01
CA TYR A 454 -0.32 -18.24 -0.60
C TYR A 454 0.84 -17.25 -0.51
N CYS A 455 1.60 -17.37 0.56
CA CYS A 455 2.82 -16.59 0.77
C CYS A 455 4.03 -17.49 1.03
N LEU A 456 5.21 -16.92 0.90
CA LEU A 456 6.46 -17.55 1.32
C LEU A 456 6.40 -17.80 2.83
N TYR A 457 6.62 -19.06 3.22
CA TYR A 457 6.43 -19.55 4.58
C TYR A 457 7.72 -20.22 5.09
N SER A 458 8.21 -19.77 6.24
CA SER A 458 9.43 -20.31 6.86
C SER A 458 9.09 -21.51 7.74
N ALA A 459 9.01 -22.71 7.13
CA ALA A 459 8.74 -23.94 7.85
C ALA A 459 10.03 -24.62 8.30
N GLY A 460 10.17 -24.87 9.61
CA GLY A 460 11.35 -25.57 10.15
C GLY A 460 12.68 -24.85 9.88
N ASP A 461 13.75 -25.62 9.74
CA ASP A 461 15.12 -25.16 9.52
C ASP A 461 15.60 -25.46 8.09
N SER A 462 14.68 -25.74 7.17
CA SER A 462 15.01 -26.31 5.88
C SER A 462 14.32 -25.58 4.73
N THR A 463 13.51 -26.26 3.99
CA THR A 463 12.91 -25.75 2.76
C THR A 463 11.76 -24.78 3.08
N PRO A 464 11.81 -23.54 2.59
CA PRO A 464 10.64 -22.67 2.63
C PRO A 464 9.56 -23.25 1.72
N THR A 465 8.33 -23.11 2.15
CA THR A 465 7.17 -23.57 1.41
C THR A 465 6.29 -22.38 1.04
N LEU A 466 5.28 -22.61 0.21
CA LEU A 466 4.18 -21.69 -0.01
C LEU A 466 2.99 -22.19 0.79
N ALA A 467 2.56 -21.44 1.79
CA ALA A 467 1.42 -21.76 2.63
C ALA A 467 0.37 -20.65 2.58
N LYS A 468 -0.86 -20.96 2.98
CA LYS A 468 -1.89 -19.93 3.13
C LYS A 468 -1.40 -18.86 4.09
N TYR A 469 -1.62 -17.63 3.70
CA TYR A 469 -1.27 -16.47 4.53
C TYR A 469 -2.05 -16.48 5.84
N ASP A 470 -1.34 -16.26 6.92
CA ASP A 470 -1.88 -16.07 8.27
C ASP A 470 -1.05 -14.99 8.98
N PHE A 471 -1.67 -13.85 9.29
CA PHE A 471 -1.00 -12.73 9.96
C PHE A 471 -0.52 -13.08 11.36
N ASN A 472 -1.14 -14.06 12.01
CA ASN A 472 -0.87 -14.41 13.42
C ASN A 472 0.34 -15.34 13.60
N THR A 473 1.02 -15.71 12.49
CA THR A 473 2.24 -16.52 12.54
C THR A 473 3.45 -15.76 11.98
N ASP A 474 4.56 -15.81 12.71
CA ASP A 474 5.85 -15.26 12.26
C ASP A 474 6.42 -15.99 11.04
N ASN A 475 5.92 -17.18 10.74
CA ASN A 475 6.37 -17.96 9.60
C ASN A 475 6.01 -17.32 8.24
N CYS A 476 4.98 -16.48 8.18
CA CYS A 476 4.59 -15.72 6.98
C CYS A 476 5.27 -14.35 6.86
N LYS A 477 6.09 -13.97 7.85
CA LYS A 477 6.62 -12.62 7.99
C LYS A 477 8.12 -12.57 7.70
N TRP A 478 8.49 -11.54 6.96
CA TRP A 478 9.85 -11.37 6.46
C TRP A 478 10.35 -9.95 6.68
N ASN A 479 11.66 -9.82 6.78
CA ASN A 479 12.36 -8.55 6.87
C ASN A 479 13.42 -8.46 5.77
N PHE A 480 13.57 -7.28 5.19
CA PHE A 480 14.59 -6.96 4.20
C PHE A 480 15.68 -6.12 4.87
N LYS A 481 16.83 -6.73 5.07
CA LYS A 481 17.97 -6.09 5.75
C LYS A 481 18.99 -5.61 4.73
N LYS A 482 19.43 -4.37 4.85
CA LYS A 482 20.56 -3.80 4.12
C LYS A 482 21.80 -3.88 4.98
N ARG A 483 22.96 -3.94 4.33
CA ARG A 483 24.25 -3.88 5.00
C ARG A 483 24.57 -2.44 5.39
#